data_976c8244bb2ae0f921a9553eed7ac124
#
_entry.id   976c8244bb2ae0f921a9553eed7ac124
#
_cell.length_a   1.000
_cell.length_b   1.000
_cell.length_c   1.000
_cell.angle_alpha   90.00
_cell.angle_beta   90.00
_cell.angle_gamma   90.00
#
_symmetry.space_group_name_H-M   'P 1'
#
loop_
_entity.id
_entity.type
_entity.pdbx_description
1 polymer ?
#
loop_
_entity_poly.entity_id
_entity_poly.type
_entity_poly.pdbx_seq_one_letter_code
_entity_poly.pdbx_strand_id
1 'polypeptide(L)'
;MILRQTYRPRAAFTLIEIMVVCAIIGIVMTIAIPSIYRQLHPESMQKAVSDIKEACDLARGHAVLNGSTMKLVINTREKQVSVVQGEASRSESMERLESKSVSGEEWRMPDKQPSAGAGVFTAKLADSIMLEGIRLNLKDYTEDEVVEVNFYKNGTCDEFSMFLLREGERRQIWLEVATALADFETDPRKFR
;
A
#
# COMPACT_ATOMS: atom_id res chain seq x y z
N MET A 1 39.37 -65.08 -17.67
CA MET A 1 38.75 -63.81 -18.10
C MET A 1 38.90 -62.81 -16.97
N ILE A 2 39.93 -61.94 -17.01
CA ILE A 2 40.26 -61.02 -15.92
C ILE A 2 39.60 -59.68 -16.24
N LEU A 3 38.60 -59.27 -15.45
CA LEU A 3 37.96 -57.98 -15.56
C LEU A 3 38.92 -56.88 -15.02
N ARG A 4 39.46 -56.06 -15.93
CA ARG A 4 40.17 -54.82 -15.57
C ARG A 4 39.19 -53.81 -14.99
N GLN A 5 39.15 -53.65 -13.69
CA GLN A 5 38.51 -52.50 -13.05
C GLN A 5 39.26 -51.22 -13.43
N THR A 6 38.64 -50.41 -14.24
CA THR A 6 39.12 -49.04 -14.55
C THR A 6 38.89 -48.14 -13.31
N TYR A 7 39.95 -47.89 -12.56
CA TYR A 7 39.95 -46.93 -11.46
C TYR A 7 39.79 -45.52 -12.06
N ARG A 8 38.63 -44.88 -11.86
CA ARG A 8 38.43 -43.46 -12.19
C ARG A 8 39.00 -42.63 -11.05
N PRO A 9 40.01 -41.78 -11.27
CA PRO A 9 40.51 -40.90 -10.25
C PRO A 9 39.38 -39.94 -9.81
N ARG A 10 39.04 -39.91 -8.56
CA ARG A 10 38.16 -38.92 -7.97
C ARG A 10 38.93 -37.60 -7.94
N ALA A 11 38.47 -36.61 -8.68
CA ALA A 11 38.98 -35.26 -8.58
C ALA A 11 38.77 -34.76 -7.14
N ALA A 12 39.85 -34.58 -6.39
CA ALA A 12 39.85 -33.99 -5.05
C ALA A 12 40.04 -32.47 -5.24
N PHE A 13 39.26 -31.67 -4.53
CA PHE A 13 39.42 -30.23 -4.54
C PHE A 13 40.78 -29.83 -3.94
N THR A 14 41.41 -28.85 -4.54
CA THR A 14 42.64 -28.29 -4.02
C THR A 14 42.37 -27.23 -2.96
N LEU A 15 43.27 -27.08 -2.00
CA LEU A 15 43.17 -26.08 -0.93
C LEU A 15 43.08 -24.65 -1.52
N ILE A 16 43.84 -24.40 -2.59
CA ILE A 16 43.84 -23.11 -3.28
C ILE A 16 42.49 -22.81 -3.93
N GLU A 17 41.80 -23.83 -4.49
CA GLU A 17 40.47 -23.67 -5.11
C GLU A 17 39.42 -23.22 -4.07
N ILE A 18 39.45 -23.81 -2.88
CA ILE A 18 38.55 -23.39 -1.80
C ILE A 18 38.88 -21.97 -1.33
N MET A 19 40.16 -21.60 -1.22
CA MET A 19 40.56 -20.25 -0.84
C MET A 19 40.05 -19.20 -1.87
N VAL A 20 40.19 -19.47 -3.16
CA VAL A 20 39.70 -18.57 -4.21
C VAL A 20 38.18 -18.45 -4.18
N VAL A 21 37.48 -19.56 -4.01
CA VAL A 21 36.00 -19.55 -3.90
C VAL A 21 35.55 -18.72 -2.69
N CYS A 22 36.14 -18.93 -1.53
CA CYS A 22 35.84 -18.15 -0.34
C CYS A 22 36.13 -16.66 -0.52
N ALA A 23 37.22 -16.29 -1.21
CA ALA A 23 37.52 -14.90 -1.52
C ALA A 23 36.47 -14.26 -2.43
N ILE A 24 36.03 -14.97 -3.48
CA ILE A 24 34.98 -14.49 -4.39
C ILE A 24 33.66 -14.31 -3.64
N ILE A 25 33.25 -15.31 -2.84
CA ILE A 25 32.04 -15.23 -2.02
C ILE A 25 32.10 -14.02 -1.07
N GLY A 26 33.22 -13.79 -0.42
CA GLY A 26 33.43 -12.65 0.48
C GLY A 26 33.23 -11.31 -0.23
N ILE A 27 33.78 -11.15 -1.44
CA ILE A 27 33.60 -9.93 -2.24
C ILE A 27 32.12 -9.75 -2.66
N VAL A 28 31.46 -10.79 -3.13
CA VAL A 28 30.06 -10.76 -3.53
C VAL A 28 29.15 -10.40 -2.35
N MET A 29 29.39 -11.00 -1.18
CA MET A 29 28.60 -10.72 0.03
C MET A 29 28.73 -9.27 0.50
N THR A 30 29.90 -8.66 0.34
CA THR A 30 30.12 -7.25 0.71
C THR A 30 29.21 -6.30 -0.05
N ILE A 31 28.86 -6.61 -1.31
CA ILE A 31 27.99 -5.80 -2.14
C ILE A 31 26.52 -6.21 -1.97
N ALA A 32 26.23 -7.51 -1.84
CA ALA A 32 24.87 -8.04 -1.77
C ALA A 32 24.15 -7.71 -0.46
N ILE A 33 24.83 -7.79 0.68
CA ILE A 33 24.24 -7.57 2.01
C ILE A 33 23.61 -6.16 2.13
N PRO A 34 24.32 -5.04 1.84
CA PRO A 34 23.72 -3.71 1.98
C PRO A 34 22.55 -3.47 1.01
N SER A 35 22.57 -4.09 -0.16
CA SER A 35 21.47 -3.98 -1.12
C SER A 35 20.19 -4.64 -0.60
N ILE A 36 20.30 -5.85 -0.06
CA ILE A 36 19.19 -6.59 0.54
C ILE A 36 18.65 -5.86 1.77
N TYR A 37 19.55 -5.32 2.61
CA TYR A 37 19.16 -4.60 3.82
C TYR A 37 18.32 -3.35 3.52
N ARG A 38 18.65 -2.60 2.48
CA ARG A 38 17.87 -1.43 2.02
C ARG A 38 16.49 -1.82 1.51
N GLN A 39 16.34 -2.97 0.87
CA GLN A 39 15.04 -3.46 0.39
C GLN A 39 14.14 -3.94 1.53
N LEU A 40 14.72 -4.55 2.57
CA LEU A 40 13.98 -5.03 3.74
C LEU A 40 13.57 -3.90 4.69
N HIS A 41 14.28 -2.77 4.65
CA HIS A 41 14.00 -1.60 5.48
C HIS A 41 13.81 -0.37 4.58
N PRO A 42 12.68 -0.29 3.85
CA PRO A 42 12.39 0.87 3.03
C PRO A 42 12.37 2.12 3.92
N GLU A 43 12.96 3.19 3.43
CA GLU A 43 12.90 4.47 4.15
C GLU A 43 11.45 4.84 4.43
N SER A 44 11.18 5.43 5.59
CA SER A 44 9.81 5.71 6.04
C SER A 44 9.02 6.57 5.04
N MET A 45 9.69 7.44 4.29
CA MET A 45 9.07 8.24 3.23
C MET A 45 8.59 7.38 2.05
N GLN A 46 9.42 6.43 1.59
CA GLN A 46 9.04 5.51 0.50
C GLN A 46 7.88 4.61 0.93
N LYS A 47 7.93 4.12 2.17
CA LYS A 47 6.85 3.32 2.72
C LYS A 47 5.55 4.11 2.78
N ALA A 48 5.57 5.35 3.28
CA ALA A 48 4.37 6.19 3.33
C ALA A 48 3.75 6.44 1.96
N VAL A 49 4.57 6.76 0.96
CA VAL A 49 4.10 6.91 -0.43
C VAL A 49 3.50 5.61 -0.95
N SER A 50 4.14 4.47 -0.68
CA SER A 50 3.63 3.15 -1.08
C SER A 50 2.31 2.81 -0.41
N ASP A 51 2.20 3.03 0.91
CA ASP A 51 0.99 2.75 1.69
C ASP A 51 -0.20 3.61 1.21
N ILE A 52 0.05 4.90 0.89
CA ILE A 52 -0.98 5.79 0.33
C ILE A 52 -1.41 5.34 -1.06
N LYS A 53 -0.46 4.97 -1.94
CA LYS A 53 -0.79 4.44 -3.28
C LYS A 53 -1.60 3.16 -3.18
N GLU A 54 -1.21 2.23 -2.33
CA GLU A 54 -1.94 0.99 -2.09
C GLU A 54 -3.36 1.26 -1.59
N ALA A 55 -3.53 2.21 -0.66
CA ALA A 55 -4.84 2.63 -0.19
C ALA A 55 -5.72 3.18 -1.32
N CYS A 56 -5.16 4.03 -2.20
CA CYS A 56 -5.86 4.57 -3.37
C CYS A 56 -6.27 3.48 -4.36
N ASP A 57 -5.35 2.56 -4.68
CA ASP A 57 -5.59 1.45 -5.59
C ASP A 57 -6.67 0.51 -5.06
N LEU A 58 -6.65 0.21 -3.75
CA LEU A 58 -7.69 -0.57 -3.09
C LEU A 58 -9.03 0.15 -3.08
N ALA A 59 -9.07 1.43 -2.74
CA ALA A 59 -10.29 2.23 -2.73
C ALA A 59 -10.94 2.24 -4.11
N ARG A 60 -10.15 2.51 -5.16
CA ARG A 60 -10.60 2.47 -6.55
C ARG A 60 -11.09 1.08 -6.95
N GLY A 61 -10.29 0.04 -6.67
CA GLY A 61 -10.62 -1.33 -7.01
C GLY A 61 -11.94 -1.77 -6.37
N HIS A 62 -12.13 -1.51 -5.09
CA HIS A 62 -13.37 -1.80 -4.38
C HIS A 62 -14.56 -0.95 -4.88
N ALA A 63 -14.34 0.33 -5.21
CA ALA A 63 -15.40 1.18 -5.75
C ALA A 63 -15.94 0.63 -7.08
N VAL A 64 -15.06 0.23 -7.99
CA VAL A 64 -15.45 -0.31 -9.32
C VAL A 64 -16.03 -1.72 -9.18
N LEU A 65 -15.40 -2.62 -8.43
CA LEU A 65 -15.82 -4.02 -8.31
C LEU A 65 -17.15 -4.17 -7.59
N ASN A 66 -17.36 -3.38 -6.53
CA ASN A 66 -18.58 -3.44 -5.72
C ASN A 66 -19.69 -2.51 -6.26
N GLY A 67 -19.39 -1.69 -7.27
CA GLY A 67 -20.32 -0.70 -7.82
C GLY A 67 -20.76 0.36 -6.79
N SER A 68 -19.92 0.64 -5.78
CA SER A 68 -20.23 1.48 -4.63
C SER A 68 -19.16 2.54 -4.41
N THR A 69 -19.53 3.68 -3.83
CA THR A 69 -18.55 4.71 -3.49
C THR A 69 -17.70 4.25 -2.32
N MET A 70 -16.38 4.38 -2.45
CA MET A 70 -15.42 4.17 -1.37
C MET A 70 -14.83 5.51 -0.94
N LYS A 71 -14.42 5.60 0.32
CA LYS A 71 -13.78 6.79 0.88
C LYS A 71 -12.37 6.45 1.37
N LEU A 72 -11.41 7.25 0.97
CA LEU A 72 -10.09 7.30 1.59
C LEU A 72 -10.14 8.34 2.69
N VAL A 73 -9.99 7.91 3.93
CA VAL A 73 -10.02 8.76 5.11
C VAL A 73 -8.60 8.95 5.60
N ILE A 74 -8.17 10.20 5.64
CA ILE A 74 -6.84 10.61 6.12
C ILE A 74 -7.03 11.33 7.44
N ASN A 75 -6.57 10.71 8.53
CA ASN A 75 -6.51 11.35 9.84
C ASN A 75 -5.13 12.00 10.00
N THR A 76 -5.09 13.33 9.96
CA THR A 76 -3.86 14.11 10.02
C THR A 76 -3.22 14.04 11.40
N ARG A 77 -4.04 13.97 12.46
CA ARG A 77 -3.59 13.93 13.85
C ARG A 77 -2.98 12.58 14.23
N GLU A 78 -3.64 11.50 13.85
CA GLU A 78 -3.17 10.14 14.12
C GLU A 78 -2.17 9.64 13.07
N LYS A 79 -1.98 10.42 12.00
CA LYS A 79 -1.16 10.05 10.84
C LYS A 79 -1.57 8.71 10.26
N GLN A 80 -2.87 8.51 10.11
CA GLN A 80 -3.46 7.26 9.67
C GLN A 80 -4.22 7.47 8.36
N VAL A 81 -4.05 6.52 7.47
CA VAL A 81 -4.79 6.44 6.21
C VAL A 81 -5.61 5.18 6.22
N SER A 82 -6.92 5.29 5.96
CA SER A 82 -7.82 4.14 5.93
C SER A 82 -8.80 4.22 4.77
N VAL A 83 -9.21 3.05 4.28
CA VAL A 83 -10.21 2.91 3.21
C VAL A 83 -11.48 2.36 3.81
N VAL A 84 -12.57 3.10 3.68
CA VAL A 84 -13.88 2.74 4.22
C VAL A 84 -14.96 2.80 3.13
N GLN A 85 -16.04 2.08 3.34
CA GLN A 85 -17.19 2.15 2.45
C GLN A 85 -17.98 3.45 2.68
N GLY A 86 -18.37 4.14 1.62
CA GLY A 86 -19.18 5.36 1.70
C GLY A 86 -20.60 5.10 2.18
N GLU A 87 -21.19 6.05 2.90
CA GLU A 87 -22.53 5.91 3.54
C GLU A 87 -23.68 5.64 2.56
N ALA A 88 -23.62 6.22 1.35
CA ALA A 88 -24.64 6.00 0.31
C ALA A 88 -24.73 4.53 -0.12
N SER A 89 -23.61 3.80 -0.12
CA SER A 89 -23.59 2.37 -0.40
C SER A 89 -24.10 1.52 0.76
N ARG A 90 -23.98 2.04 1.97
CA ARG A 90 -24.43 1.33 3.17
C ARG A 90 -25.96 1.30 3.25
N SER A 91 -26.64 2.40 2.87
CA SER A 91 -28.11 2.45 2.81
C SER A 91 -28.66 1.55 1.71
N GLU A 92 -28.07 1.55 0.50
CA GLU A 92 -28.49 0.68 -0.61
C GLU A 92 -28.27 -0.81 -0.30
N SER A 93 -27.19 -1.14 0.42
CA SER A 93 -26.91 -2.51 0.85
C SER A 93 -27.89 -2.98 1.92
N MET A 94 -28.30 -2.09 2.83
CA MET A 94 -29.27 -2.38 3.88
C MET A 94 -30.67 -2.55 3.31
N GLU A 95 -31.10 -1.69 2.38
CA GLU A 95 -32.40 -1.77 1.69
C GLU A 95 -32.49 -3.04 0.82
N ARG A 96 -31.37 -3.48 0.22
CA ARG A 96 -31.29 -4.74 -0.55
C ARG A 96 -31.36 -5.98 0.34
N LEU A 97 -30.91 -5.91 1.59
CA LEU A 97 -31.00 -6.98 2.57
C LEU A 97 -32.43 -7.06 3.16
N GLU A 98 -33.06 -5.93 3.45
CA GLU A 98 -34.46 -5.89 3.92
C GLU A 98 -35.45 -6.39 2.86
N SER A 99 -35.24 -6.08 1.57
CA SER A 99 -36.08 -6.58 0.48
C SER A 99 -35.96 -8.10 0.25
N LYS A 100 -34.91 -8.74 0.74
CA LYS A 100 -34.66 -10.19 0.62
C LYS A 100 -35.14 -11.02 1.79
N SER A 101 -35.57 -10.39 2.91
CA SER A 101 -36.00 -11.07 4.13
C SER A 101 -37.47 -11.50 4.16
N VAL A 102 -38.20 -11.43 3.04
CA VAL A 102 -39.64 -11.83 2.94
C VAL A 102 -39.83 -13.29 2.48
N SER A 103 -38.83 -14.14 2.48
CA SER A 103 -39.05 -15.59 2.31
C SER A 103 -38.30 -16.34 3.43
N GLY A 104 -39.14 -16.77 4.40
CA GLY A 104 -38.71 -17.42 5.62
C GLY A 104 -37.81 -18.61 5.43
N GLU A 105 -36.61 -18.46 5.95
CA GLU A 105 -35.82 -19.53 6.54
C GLU A 105 -34.87 -18.91 7.55
N GLU A 106 -35.08 -19.28 8.79
CA GLU A 106 -34.34 -18.81 9.99
C GLU A 106 -32.93 -19.42 10.00
N TRP A 107 -31.98 -18.72 9.37
CA TRP A 107 -30.55 -19.00 9.57
C TRP A 107 -30.04 -18.12 10.69
N ARG A 108 -29.88 -18.69 11.90
CA ARG A 108 -29.10 -18.06 12.98
C ARG A 108 -27.68 -17.88 12.53
N MET A 109 -27.32 -16.65 12.19
CA MET A 109 -25.92 -16.25 12.07
C MET A 109 -25.34 -16.05 13.48
N PRO A 110 -24.08 -16.49 13.71
CA PRO A 110 -23.38 -16.17 14.95
C PRO A 110 -23.22 -14.66 15.07
N ASP A 111 -23.48 -14.14 16.28
CA ASP A 111 -23.29 -12.75 16.70
C ASP A 111 -21.88 -12.24 16.30
N LYS A 112 -21.77 -11.66 15.13
CA LYS A 112 -20.73 -10.68 14.81
C LYS A 112 -21.46 -9.35 14.68
N GLN A 113 -21.48 -8.60 15.78
CA GLN A 113 -21.72 -7.16 15.72
C GLN A 113 -20.83 -6.59 14.62
N PRO A 114 -21.38 -5.87 13.63
CA PRO A 114 -20.56 -5.09 12.72
C PRO A 114 -19.91 -4.00 13.58
N SER A 115 -18.64 -4.21 13.93
CA SER A 115 -17.82 -3.14 14.48
C SER A 115 -17.87 -1.99 13.47
N ALA A 116 -18.46 -0.88 13.90
CA ALA A 116 -18.46 0.37 13.16
C ALA A 116 -17.01 0.62 12.67
N GLY A 117 -16.79 0.62 11.34
CA GLY A 117 -15.51 0.99 10.76
C GLY A 117 -14.48 -0.12 10.53
N ALA A 118 -14.89 -1.34 10.18
CA ALA A 118 -13.93 -2.27 9.56
C ALA A 118 -13.53 -1.70 8.19
N GLY A 119 -12.51 -0.83 8.19
CA GLY A 119 -11.88 -0.34 6.97
C GLY A 119 -11.32 -1.50 6.17
N VAL A 120 -11.47 -1.46 4.87
CA VAL A 120 -10.89 -2.44 3.95
C VAL A 120 -9.37 -2.45 4.07
N PHE A 121 -8.80 -1.31 4.43
CA PHE A 121 -7.37 -1.11 4.59
C PHE A 121 -7.12 -0.02 5.65
N THR A 122 -6.03 -0.17 6.39
CA THR A 122 -5.57 0.85 7.33
C THR A 122 -4.04 0.82 7.42
N ALA A 123 -3.41 1.96 7.18
CA ALA A 123 -1.97 2.13 7.33
C ALA A 123 -1.68 3.32 8.26
N LYS A 124 -0.71 3.17 9.14
CA LYS A 124 -0.19 4.25 9.97
C LYS A 124 1.13 4.74 9.39
N LEU A 125 1.19 6.03 9.11
CA LEU A 125 2.40 6.69 8.65
C LEU A 125 3.40 6.81 9.81
N ALA A 126 4.69 6.78 9.50
CA ALA A 126 5.73 6.94 10.52
C ALA A 126 5.66 8.31 11.19
N ASP A 127 5.95 8.37 12.48
CA ASP A 127 5.91 9.62 13.27
C ASP A 127 6.87 10.70 12.74
N SER A 128 7.95 10.29 12.05
CA SER A 128 8.91 11.17 11.39
C SER A 128 8.37 11.90 10.16
N ILE A 129 7.18 11.50 9.64
CA ILE A 129 6.56 12.12 8.48
C ILE A 129 5.58 13.20 8.95
N MET A 130 5.70 14.37 8.35
CA MET A 130 4.74 15.46 8.52
C MET A 130 3.86 15.55 7.28
N LEU A 131 2.55 15.69 7.50
CA LEU A 131 1.58 16.00 6.45
C LEU A 131 1.55 17.52 6.30
N GLU A 132 2.02 18.01 5.16
CA GLU A 132 2.12 19.42 4.86
C GLU A 132 1.24 19.73 3.65
N GLY A 133 0.17 20.48 3.85
CA GLY A 133 -0.74 20.87 2.76
C GLY A 133 -1.56 19.70 2.18
N ILE A 134 -2.84 19.68 2.50
CA ILE A 134 -3.81 18.74 1.91
C ILE A 134 -4.84 19.57 1.14
N ARG A 135 -4.96 19.31 -0.16
CA ARG A 135 -5.95 19.97 -1.01
C ARG A 135 -6.91 18.95 -1.59
N LEU A 136 -8.18 19.26 -1.51
CA LEU A 136 -9.27 18.45 -2.07
C LEU A 136 -10.21 19.37 -2.84
N ASN A 137 -10.46 19.06 -4.12
CA ASN A 137 -11.32 19.84 -5.00
C ASN A 137 -11.00 21.35 -4.96
N LEU A 138 -9.70 21.69 -5.09
CA LEU A 138 -9.15 23.07 -5.05
C LEU A 138 -9.25 23.79 -3.70
N LYS A 139 -9.80 23.13 -2.68
CA LYS A 139 -9.91 23.70 -1.32
C LYS A 139 -8.83 23.14 -0.42
N ASP A 140 -8.30 23.97 0.47
CA ASP A 140 -7.27 23.61 1.45
C ASP A 140 -7.92 23.02 2.70
N TYR A 141 -7.44 21.86 3.11
CA TYR A 141 -7.86 21.11 4.30
C TYR A 141 -6.69 20.79 5.22
N THR A 142 -5.62 21.55 5.15
CA THR A 142 -4.39 21.32 5.91
C THR A 142 -4.61 21.35 7.42
N GLU A 143 -5.55 22.16 7.91
CA GLU A 143 -5.85 22.31 9.33
C GLU A 143 -6.92 21.32 9.83
N ASP A 144 -7.59 20.60 8.92
CA ASP A 144 -8.64 19.67 9.30
C ASP A 144 -8.05 18.36 9.86
N GLU A 145 -8.67 17.84 10.92
CA GLU A 145 -8.22 16.59 11.54
C GLU A 145 -8.47 15.38 10.65
N VAL A 146 -9.54 15.41 9.86
CA VAL A 146 -9.95 14.30 9.00
C VAL A 146 -10.32 14.82 7.62
N VAL A 147 -9.72 14.23 6.60
CA VAL A 147 -10.00 14.53 5.19
C VAL A 147 -10.50 13.26 4.51
N GLU A 148 -11.65 13.37 3.81
CA GLU A 148 -12.27 12.25 3.11
C GLU A 148 -12.21 12.49 1.59
N VAL A 149 -11.59 11.57 0.87
CA VAL A 149 -11.49 11.57 -0.59
C VAL A 149 -12.40 10.49 -1.16
N ASN A 150 -13.32 10.84 -2.07
CA ASN A 150 -14.27 9.90 -2.63
C ASN A 150 -13.72 9.24 -3.90
N PHE A 151 -13.91 7.93 -3.98
CA PHE A 151 -13.69 7.11 -5.15
C PHE A 151 -15.02 6.57 -5.64
N TYR A 152 -15.36 6.89 -6.89
CA TYR A 152 -16.66 6.59 -7.45
C TYR A 152 -16.69 5.27 -8.22
N LYS A 153 -17.86 4.65 -8.31
CA LYS A 153 -18.09 3.38 -9.02
C LYS A 153 -17.71 3.39 -10.51
N ASN A 154 -17.64 4.55 -11.12
CA ASN A 154 -17.20 4.73 -12.51
C ASN A 154 -15.68 4.77 -12.68
N GLY A 155 -14.90 4.61 -11.59
CA GLY A 155 -13.46 4.62 -11.60
C GLY A 155 -12.82 6.00 -11.52
N THR A 156 -13.59 7.06 -11.31
CA THR A 156 -13.10 8.43 -11.06
C THR A 156 -12.95 8.69 -9.56
N CYS A 157 -12.28 9.77 -9.18
CA CYS A 157 -12.16 10.22 -7.81
C CYS A 157 -12.26 11.74 -7.70
N ASP A 158 -12.33 12.24 -6.47
CA ASP A 158 -12.14 13.66 -6.20
C ASP A 158 -10.71 14.10 -6.54
N GLU A 159 -10.55 15.37 -6.96
CA GLU A 159 -9.23 15.96 -7.14
C GLU A 159 -8.54 16.10 -5.78
N PHE A 160 -7.42 15.42 -5.62
CA PHE A 160 -6.70 15.37 -4.35
C PHE A 160 -5.21 15.56 -4.55
N SER A 161 -4.60 16.35 -3.70
CA SER A 161 -3.14 16.44 -3.58
C SER A 161 -2.70 16.67 -2.14
N MET A 162 -1.57 16.08 -1.78
CA MET A 162 -0.97 16.24 -0.46
C MET A 162 0.55 16.32 -0.54
N PHE A 163 1.15 16.95 0.44
CA PHE A 163 2.59 17.00 0.61
C PHE A 163 3.02 16.23 1.86
N LEU A 164 4.03 15.39 1.68
CA LEU A 164 4.73 14.72 2.75
C LEU A 164 6.09 15.38 2.95
N LEU A 165 6.44 15.70 4.18
CA LEU A 165 7.73 16.27 4.56
C LEU A 165 8.43 15.37 5.57
N ARG A 166 9.71 15.08 5.34
CA ARG A 166 10.59 14.39 6.29
C ARG A 166 12.02 14.90 6.13
N GLU A 167 12.61 15.41 7.21
CA GLU A 167 14.03 15.80 7.25
C GLU A 167 14.47 16.70 6.08
N GLY A 168 13.56 17.58 5.60
CA GLY A 168 13.80 18.47 4.48
C GLY A 168 13.53 17.86 3.10
N GLU A 169 13.27 16.56 3.00
CA GLU A 169 12.76 15.93 1.78
C GLU A 169 11.24 16.12 1.70
N ARG A 170 10.78 16.70 0.60
CA ARG A 170 9.36 16.96 0.33
C ARG A 170 8.91 16.15 -0.86
N ARG A 171 7.77 15.47 -0.73
CA ARG A 171 7.13 14.76 -1.83
C ARG A 171 5.69 15.19 -1.98
N GLN A 172 5.28 15.40 -3.21
CA GLN A 172 3.88 15.63 -3.57
C GLN A 172 3.26 14.33 -4.04
N ILE A 173 2.08 14.03 -3.53
CA ILE A 173 1.21 12.94 -4.02
C ILE A 173 -0.05 13.60 -4.55
N TRP A 174 -0.55 13.16 -5.69
CA TRP A 174 -1.83 13.60 -6.25
C TRP A 174 -2.57 12.44 -6.88
N LEU A 175 -3.88 12.61 -7.00
CA LEU A 175 -4.75 11.70 -7.70
C LEU A 175 -5.12 12.26 -9.07
N GLU A 176 -5.01 11.43 -10.09
CA GLU A 176 -5.56 11.74 -11.42
C GLU A 176 -7.07 11.49 -11.39
N VAL A 177 -7.86 12.53 -11.53
CA VAL A 177 -9.34 12.49 -11.36
C VAL A 177 -10.00 11.45 -12.27
N ALA A 178 -9.56 11.36 -13.52
CA ALA A 178 -10.18 10.49 -14.53
C ALA A 178 -9.89 9.00 -14.31
N THR A 179 -8.71 8.68 -13.79
CA THR A 179 -8.24 7.30 -13.61
C THR A 179 -8.23 6.86 -12.15
N ALA A 180 -8.37 7.80 -11.23
CA ALA A 180 -8.20 7.60 -9.79
C ALA A 180 -6.89 6.89 -9.40
N LEU A 181 -5.84 7.10 -10.21
CA LEU A 181 -4.50 6.58 -9.93
C LEU A 181 -3.70 7.62 -9.15
N ALA A 182 -3.00 7.14 -8.13
CA ALA A 182 -2.10 7.96 -7.36
C ALA A 182 -0.72 8.01 -8.02
N ASP A 183 -0.21 9.23 -8.21
CA ASP A 183 1.15 9.47 -8.68
C ASP A 183 1.90 10.36 -7.69
N PHE A 184 3.22 10.45 -7.80
CA PHE A 184 4.03 11.24 -6.90
C PHE A 184 5.21 11.91 -7.61
N GLU A 185 5.62 13.07 -7.11
CA GLU A 185 6.79 13.82 -7.58
C GLU A 185 7.71 14.13 -6.41
N THR A 186 8.99 14.05 -6.67
CA THR A 186 10.05 14.32 -5.69
C THR A 186 10.77 15.64 -5.99
N ASP A 187 10.77 16.09 -7.25
CA ASP A 187 11.41 17.35 -7.65
C ASP A 187 10.52 18.55 -7.32
N PRO A 188 10.93 19.42 -6.37
CA PRO A 188 10.13 20.60 -5.98
C PRO A 188 9.78 21.54 -7.14
N ARG A 189 10.57 21.52 -8.22
CA ARG A 189 10.35 22.37 -9.41
C ARG A 189 9.17 21.92 -10.26
N LYS A 190 8.70 20.68 -10.05
CA LYS A 190 7.62 20.07 -10.81
C LYS A 190 6.33 19.92 -10.01
N PHE A 191 6.28 20.41 -8.78
CA PHE A 191 5.07 20.35 -7.96
C PHE A 191 3.93 21.16 -8.63
N ARG A 192 2.73 20.57 -8.63
CA ARG A 192 1.50 21.10 -9.25
C ARG A 192 0.60 21.81 -8.25
#